data_ee035d0f57aa9ca9078363d303813f8e
#
_entry.id   ee035d0f57aa9ca9078363d303813f8e
#
_cell.length_a   1.000
_cell.length_b   1.000
_cell.length_c   1.000
_cell.angle_alpha   90.00
_cell.angle_beta   90.00
_cell.angle_gamma   90.00
#
_symmetry.space_group_name_H-M   'P 1'
#
loop_
_entity.id
_entity.type
_entity.pdbx_description
1 polymer ?
#
loop_
_entity_poly.entity_id
_entity_poly.type
_entity_poly.pdbx_seq_one_letter_code
_entity_poly.pdbx_strand_id
1 'polypeptide(L)'
;MSDRLTLTTWNVNSVRLRIELLKMLTEASLQEGEPNRGPDVLCLQETKATDDVFPRDAVTALGYPHLLIKGMKGYNGVAIASRLPLTPIDAPDWCAKGDCRHLAARIDTANGPLEIHNFYVPAGGPVPDRNKNPKFAHKLDFVTSMRDWFNAARKKSDRIILCGDLNIAPGEHDVWSHSYMQKIVSHTPIEVEHLEALQSGLNWTDAVRHFVPSDQKLFSWWSYRSQDWRLSNRGLRLDHMWVTPPLKPALVSASHLVDARDWPRTSDHVPVSVALNL
;
A
#
# COMPACT_ATOMS: atom_id res chain seq x y z
N MET A 1 -0.75 2.39 -27.56
CA MET A 1 -0.49 2.69 -26.14
C MET A 1 0.12 1.44 -25.54
N SER A 2 1.07 1.54 -24.64
CA SER A 2 1.63 0.34 -24.00
C SER A 2 0.53 -0.33 -23.21
N ASP A 3 0.27 -1.62 -23.44
CA ASP A 3 -0.70 -2.42 -22.69
C ASP A 3 -0.25 -2.66 -21.24
N ARG A 4 0.88 -2.06 -20.85
CA ARG A 4 1.52 -2.23 -19.55
C ARG A 4 1.20 -1.07 -18.60
N LEU A 5 0.68 -1.39 -17.43
CA LEU A 5 0.43 -0.49 -16.31
C LEU A 5 1.40 -0.82 -15.17
N THR A 6 2.08 0.20 -14.66
CA THR A 6 2.89 0.10 -13.43
C THR A 6 2.22 0.88 -12.31
N LEU A 7 1.94 0.21 -11.19
CA LEU A 7 1.35 0.80 -10.00
C LEU A 7 2.34 0.69 -8.83
N THR A 8 2.49 1.79 -8.09
CA THR A 8 3.34 1.83 -6.88
C THR A 8 2.52 2.25 -5.68
N THR A 9 2.65 1.53 -4.58
CA THR A 9 2.17 1.95 -3.26
C THR A 9 3.34 2.40 -2.40
N TRP A 10 3.16 3.48 -1.65
CA TRP A 10 4.18 4.01 -0.75
C TRP A 10 3.58 4.82 0.40
N ASN A 11 3.81 4.38 1.62
CA ASN A 11 3.61 5.23 2.79
C ASN A 11 4.73 6.27 2.84
N VAL A 12 4.40 7.52 2.49
CA VAL A 12 5.38 8.61 2.35
C VAL A 12 5.67 9.34 3.66
N ASN A 13 4.92 9.05 4.73
CA ASN A 13 5.10 9.67 6.04
C ASN A 13 5.24 11.21 5.94
N SER A 14 4.24 11.88 5.35
CA SER A 14 4.12 13.29 4.98
C SER A 14 4.56 13.61 3.55
N VAL A 15 3.58 13.78 2.66
CA VAL A 15 3.81 14.09 1.24
C VAL A 15 4.57 15.41 1.05
N ARG A 16 4.27 16.45 1.86
CA ARG A 16 4.94 17.76 1.75
C ARG A 16 6.43 17.71 2.01
N LEU A 17 6.87 16.79 2.88
CA LEU A 17 8.28 16.59 3.19
C LEU A 17 9.01 15.72 2.18
N ARG A 18 8.27 15.01 1.29
CA ARG A 18 8.79 13.96 0.41
C ARG A 18 8.55 14.24 -1.08
N ILE A 19 8.22 15.47 -1.46
CA ILE A 19 8.05 15.83 -2.89
C ILE A 19 9.30 15.51 -3.70
N GLU A 20 10.49 15.83 -3.20
CA GLU A 20 11.75 15.50 -3.88
C GLU A 20 11.95 13.99 -4.02
N LEU A 21 11.47 13.20 -3.07
CA LEU A 21 11.53 11.74 -3.15
C LEU A 21 10.54 11.19 -4.18
N LEU A 22 9.35 11.80 -4.31
CA LEU A 22 8.43 11.45 -5.39
C LEU A 22 9.06 11.75 -6.76
N LYS A 23 9.79 12.88 -6.89
CA LYS A 23 10.56 13.17 -8.09
C LYS A 23 11.61 12.09 -8.36
N MET A 24 12.41 11.74 -7.38
CA MET A 24 13.39 10.64 -7.51
C MET A 24 12.73 9.34 -7.95
N LEU A 25 11.54 9.01 -7.40
CA LEU A 25 10.78 7.83 -7.78
C LEU A 25 10.31 7.90 -9.26
N THR A 26 9.94 9.07 -9.77
CA THR A 26 9.55 9.22 -11.18
C THR A 26 10.72 9.08 -12.15
N GLU A 27 11.94 9.26 -11.67
CA GLU A 27 13.19 9.11 -12.42
C GLU A 27 13.84 7.73 -12.20
N ALA A 28 13.34 6.93 -11.26
CA ALA A 28 13.88 5.61 -10.96
C ALA A 28 13.46 4.56 -12.00
N SER A 29 14.36 3.64 -12.26
CA SER A 29 14.01 2.38 -12.92
C SER A 29 13.33 1.48 -11.89
N LEU A 30 12.06 1.18 -12.10
CA LEU A 30 11.30 0.30 -11.21
C LEU A 30 11.52 -1.18 -11.53
N GLN A 31 12.14 -1.46 -12.68
CA GLN A 31 12.46 -2.80 -13.15
C GLN A 31 13.68 -2.78 -14.05
N GLU A 32 14.46 -3.84 -14.00
CA GLU A 32 15.63 -4.00 -14.86
C GLU A 32 15.23 -4.01 -16.34
N GLY A 33 15.92 -3.21 -17.15
CA GLY A 33 15.67 -3.08 -18.60
C GLY A 33 14.49 -2.17 -19.00
N GLU A 34 13.76 -1.60 -18.06
CA GLU A 34 12.68 -0.66 -18.35
C GLU A 34 13.15 0.82 -18.32
N PRO A 35 12.51 1.69 -19.11
CA PRO A 35 12.83 3.11 -19.09
C PRO A 35 12.53 3.74 -17.72
N ASN A 36 13.40 4.66 -17.30
CA ASN A 36 13.24 5.45 -16.06
C ASN A 36 12.10 6.45 -16.22
N ARG A 37 10.88 6.02 -16.03
CA ARG A 37 9.69 6.87 -16.14
C ARG A 37 8.80 6.90 -14.91
N GLY A 38 9.18 6.14 -13.88
CA GLY A 38 8.35 5.93 -12.70
C GLY A 38 7.01 5.22 -12.99
N PRO A 39 6.14 5.07 -11.98
CA PRO A 39 4.87 4.38 -12.12
C PRO A 39 3.82 5.20 -12.88
N ASP A 40 2.83 4.53 -13.48
CA ASP A 40 1.66 5.17 -14.07
C ASP A 40 0.65 5.61 -12.99
N VAL A 41 0.60 4.87 -11.89
CA VAL A 41 -0.28 5.16 -10.74
C VAL A 41 0.51 5.09 -9.43
N LEU A 42 0.36 6.11 -8.61
CA LEU A 42 0.92 6.23 -7.26
C LEU A 42 -0.20 6.18 -6.23
N CYS A 43 -0.15 5.22 -5.31
CA CYS A 43 -1.02 5.11 -4.15
C CYS A 43 -0.23 5.49 -2.90
N LEU A 44 -0.53 6.65 -2.32
CA LEU A 44 0.21 7.22 -1.19
C LEU A 44 -0.57 7.07 0.11
N GLN A 45 0.11 6.76 1.20
CA GLN A 45 -0.43 6.71 2.56
C GLN A 45 0.34 7.66 3.46
N GLU A 46 -0.26 8.04 4.59
CA GLU A 46 0.25 9.04 5.52
C GLU A 46 0.62 10.36 4.85
N THR A 47 -0.26 10.89 4.00
CA THR A 47 -0.01 12.18 3.34
C THR A 47 0.12 13.32 4.35
N LYS A 48 -0.52 13.22 5.53
CA LYS A 48 -0.46 14.17 6.66
C LYS A 48 -0.76 15.61 6.25
N ALA A 49 -1.60 15.75 5.25
CA ALA A 49 -2.03 17.03 4.68
C ALA A 49 -3.55 16.99 4.49
N THR A 50 -4.24 18.07 4.80
CA THR A 50 -5.63 18.26 4.37
C THR A 50 -5.69 18.48 2.87
N ASP A 51 -6.84 18.33 2.26
CA ASP A 51 -7.01 18.39 0.80
C ASP A 51 -6.60 19.74 0.20
N ASP A 52 -6.76 20.83 0.97
CA ASP A 52 -6.40 22.20 0.59
C ASP A 52 -4.89 22.49 0.65
N VAL A 53 -4.14 21.81 1.54
CA VAL A 53 -2.69 21.99 1.67
C VAL A 53 -1.87 20.85 1.03
N PHE A 54 -2.53 19.89 0.40
CA PHE A 54 -1.84 18.87 -0.38
C PHE A 54 -1.11 19.53 -1.57
N PRO A 55 0.15 19.20 -1.85
CA PRO A 55 0.97 19.84 -2.88
C PRO A 55 0.57 19.41 -4.30
N ARG A 56 -0.66 19.74 -4.73
CA ARG A 56 -1.26 19.32 -6.01
C ARG A 56 -0.39 19.71 -7.20
N ASP A 57 0.02 20.98 -7.25
CA ASP A 57 0.80 21.51 -8.39
C ASP A 57 2.14 20.79 -8.53
N ALA A 58 2.80 20.51 -7.40
CA ALA A 58 4.07 19.79 -7.41
C ALA A 58 3.89 18.36 -7.90
N VAL A 59 2.85 17.64 -7.46
CA VAL A 59 2.57 16.27 -7.92
C VAL A 59 2.14 16.26 -9.39
N THR A 60 1.33 17.24 -9.83
CA THR A 60 0.95 17.39 -11.24
C THR A 60 2.18 17.65 -12.12
N ALA A 61 3.12 18.50 -11.67
CA ALA A 61 4.36 18.77 -12.39
C ALA A 61 5.27 17.52 -12.53
N LEU A 62 5.12 16.52 -11.68
CA LEU A 62 5.79 15.23 -11.81
C LEU A 62 5.14 14.29 -12.85
N GLY A 63 4.11 14.77 -13.56
CA GLY A 63 3.43 14.02 -14.62
C GLY A 63 2.18 13.26 -14.16
N TYR A 64 1.59 13.60 -13.01
CA TYR A 64 0.35 13.01 -12.49
C TYR A 64 -0.79 14.03 -12.47
N PRO A 65 -1.44 14.29 -13.61
CA PRO A 65 -2.50 15.31 -13.68
C PRO A 65 -3.82 14.89 -13.00
N HIS A 66 -4.02 13.59 -12.76
CA HIS A 66 -5.23 13.07 -12.16
C HIS A 66 -4.99 12.70 -10.69
N LEU A 67 -5.67 13.40 -9.79
CA LEU A 67 -5.44 13.30 -8.34
C LEU A 67 -6.74 13.09 -7.59
N LEU A 68 -6.81 12.05 -6.78
CA LEU A 68 -7.79 11.87 -5.72
C LEU A 68 -7.07 11.96 -4.37
N ILE A 69 -7.63 12.75 -3.47
CA ILE A 69 -7.02 13.04 -2.17
C ILE A 69 -8.11 12.97 -1.11
N LYS A 70 -7.79 12.35 0.00
CA LYS A 70 -8.61 12.34 1.21
C LYS A 70 -7.68 12.50 2.40
N GLY A 71 -7.58 13.70 2.91
CA GLY A 71 -6.56 14.06 3.88
C GLY A 71 -7.11 14.61 5.17
N MET A 72 -6.26 14.61 6.20
CA MET A 72 -6.54 15.27 7.47
C MET A 72 -5.26 15.86 8.06
N LYS A 73 -5.43 16.80 8.99
CA LYS A 73 -4.31 17.58 9.53
C LYS A 73 -3.40 16.73 10.40
N GLY A 74 -2.13 16.62 9.98
CA GLY A 74 -1.03 16.16 10.83
C GLY A 74 -0.85 14.65 10.94
N TYR A 75 -1.85 13.82 10.60
CA TYR A 75 -1.76 12.37 10.60
C TYR A 75 -2.70 11.75 9.55
N ASN A 76 -2.56 10.43 9.26
CA ASN A 76 -3.31 9.73 8.23
C ASN A 76 -3.26 10.41 6.84
N GLY A 77 -4.32 10.24 6.06
CA GLY A 77 -4.45 10.75 4.72
C GLY A 77 -3.93 9.79 3.66
N VAL A 78 -4.70 9.65 2.58
CA VAL A 78 -4.39 8.82 1.42
C VAL A 78 -4.56 9.62 0.15
N ALA A 79 -3.79 9.29 -0.89
CA ALA A 79 -3.94 9.88 -2.22
C ALA A 79 -3.71 8.84 -3.30
N ILE A 80 -4.39 9.01 -4.43
CA ILE A 80 -4.11 8.30 -5.69
C ILE A 80 -3.74 9.36 -6.71
N ALA A 81 -2.52 9.28 -7.24
CA ALA A 81 -2.02 10.14 -8.30
C ALA A 81 -1.80 9.29 -9.56
N SER A 82 -2.28 9.74 -10.72
CA SER A 82 -2.27 8.93 -11.93
C SER A 82 -1.96 9.77 -13.18
N ARG A 83 -1.26 9.14 -14.11
CA ARG A 83 -1.09 9.62 -15.49
C ARG A 83 -2.35 9.38 -16.33
N LEU A 84 -3.16 8.42 -15.92
CA LEU A 84 -4.40 8.02 -16.58
C LEU A 84 -5.61 8.65 -15.88
N PRO A 85 -6.71 8.94 -16.58
CA PRO A 85 -7.93 9.44 -15.97
C PRO A 85 -8.45 8.53 -14.86
N LEU A 86 -8.86 9.15 -13.75
CA LEU A 86 -9.42 8.47 -12.58
C LEU A 86 -10.90 8.81 -12.45
N THR A 87 -11.75 7.80 -12.31
CA THR A 87 -13.15 7.95 -11.87
C THR A 87 -13.22 7.55 -10.40
N PRO A 88 -13.61 8.45 -9.47
CA PRO A 88 -13.75 8.12 -8.07
C PRO A 88 -14.77 6.99 -7.86
N ILE A 89 -14.51 6.12 -6.90
CA ILE A 89 -15.44 5.11 -6.40
C ILE A 89 -15.78 5.48 -4.96
N ASP A 90 -17.08 5.56 -4.66
CA ASP A 90 -17.53 5.80 -3.30
C ASP A 90 -17.15 4.64 -2.39
N ALA A 91 -16.58 4.99 -1.26
CA ALA A 91 -16.12 4.05 -0.26
C ALA A 91 -16.70 4.40 1.12
N PRO A 92 -17.00 3.38 1.95
CA PRO A 92 -17.55 3.63 3.27
C PRO A 92 -16.58 4.41 4.17
N ASP A 93 -17.13 5.09 5.17
CA ASP A 93 -16.35 5.55 6.31
C ASP A 93 -16.10 4.36 7.25
N TRP A 94 -14.91 3.78 7.13
CA TRP A 94 -14.52 2.57 7.84
C TRP A 94 -14.59 2.76 9.36
N CYS A 95 -15.39 1.91 10.02
CA CYS A 95 -15.62 1.97 11.46
C CYS A 95 -16.21 3.31 11.96
N ALA A 96 -16.82 4.11 11.07
CA ALA A 96 -17.41 5.43 11.38
C ALA A 96 -16.42 6.37 12.12
N LYS A 97 -15.16 6.41 11.69
CA LYS A 97 -14.09 7.21 12.31
C LYS A 97 -13.75 8.50 11.57
N GLY A 98 -14.12 8.62 10.29
CA GLY A 98 -13.77 9.79 9.46
C GLY A 98 -12.27 10.03 9.34
N ASP A 99 -11.44 8.96 9.43
CA ASP A 99 -10.00 9.07 9.65
C ASP A 99 -9.14 8.97 8.37
N CYS A 100 -9.74 9.21 7.21
CA CYS A 100 -9.07 9.37 5.92
C CYS A 100 -8.06 8.26 5.59
N ARG A 101 -8.51 6.99 5.58
CA ARG A 101 -7.66 5.82 5.42
C ARG A 101 -7.87 5.02 4.15
N HIS A 102 -8.84 5.42 3.33
CA HIS A 102 -9.15 4.72 2.09
C HIS A 102 -9.59 5.66 0.99
N LEU A 103 -9.09 5.42 -0.21
CA LEU A 103 -9.57 5.93 -1.49
C LEU A 103 -9.70 4.79 -2.48
N ALA A 104 -10.69 4.90 -3.35
CA ALA A 104 -10.84 4.00 -4.48
C ALA A 104 -11.09 4.76 -5.77
N ALA A 105 -10.56 4.23 -6.85
CA ALA A 105 -10.69 4.80 -8.19
C ALA A 105 -10.86 3.71 -9.24
N ARG A 106 -11.53 4.04 -10.34
CA ARG A 106 -11.57 3.25 -11.55
C ARG A 106 -10.70 3.89 -12.63
N ILE A 107 -9.98 3.04 -13.36
CA ILE A 107 -9.29 3.36 -14.61
C ILE A 107 -9.94 2.51 -15.69
N ASP A 108 -10.33 3.12 -16.82
CA ASP A 108 -10.81 2.40 -17.98
C ASP A 108 -9.61 1.89 -18.80
N THR A 109 -9.52 0.58 -19.00
CA THR A 109 -8.46 -0.09 -19.77
C THR A 109 -9.05 -0.76 -21.01
N ALA A 110 -8.20 -1.15 -21.97
CA ALA A 110 -8.64 -1.87 -23.18
C ALA A 110 -9.40 -3.16 -22.85
N ASN A 111 -9.05 -3.82 -21.76
CA ASN A 111 -9.65 -5.08 -21.31
C ASN A 111 -10.79 -4.88 -20.28
N GLY A 112 -11.34 -3.67 -20.19
CA GLY A 112 -12.42 -3.30 -19.28
C GLY A 112 -11.95 -2.52 -18.05
N PRO A 113 -12.88 -2.15 -17.16
CA PRO A 113 -12.56 -1.32 -16.01
C PRO A 113 -11.65 -2.05 -15.03
N LEU A 114 -10.73 -1.28 -14.43
CA LEU A 114 -9.84 -1.70 -13.36
C LEU A 114 -10.14 -0.84 -12.12
N GLU A 115 -10.50 -1.47 -11.02
CA GLU A 115 -10.62 -0.78 -9.73
C GLU A 115 -9.31 -0.82 -8.96
N ILE A 116 -8.95 0.31 -8.33
CA ILE A 116 -7.77 0.44 -7.48
C ILE A 116 -8.24 0.94 -6.12
N HIS A 117 -7.92 0.18 -5.07
CA HIS A 117 -8.21 0.53 -3.68
C HIS A 117 -6.92 0.77 -2.92
N ASN A 118 -6.72 1.99 -2.45
CA ASN A 118 -5.57 2.42 -1.67
C ASN A 118 -5.94 2.52 -0.19
N PHE A 119 -5.35 1.66 0.65
CA PHE A 119 -5.62 1.58 2.08
C PHE A 119 -4.45 2.02 2.94
N TYR A 120 -4.78 2.63 4.07
CA TYR A 120 -3.90 2.83 5.21
C TYR A 120 -4.56 2.23 6.46
N VAL A 121 -4.29 0.95 6.73
CA VAL A 121 -4.85 0.25 7.88
C VAL A 121 -4.27 0.82 9.18
N PRO A 122 -5.07 0.98 10.26
CA PRO A 122 -4.55 1.47 11.53
C PRO A 122 -3.34 0.68 12.04
N ALA A 123 -2.31 1.38 12.54
CA ALA A 123 -1.10 0.74 13.05
C ALA A 123 -1.34 -0.15 14.29
N GLY A 124 -2.40 0.09 15.06
CA GLY A 124 -2.79 -0.75 16.20
C GLY A 124 -2.15 -0.36 17.55
N GLY A 125 -1.20 0.59 17.57
CA GLY A 125 -0.55 1.02 18.82
C GLY A 125 0.36 -0.06 19.44
N PRO A 126 0.84 0.12 20.70
CA PRO A 126 1.93 -0.70 21.22
C PRO A 126 1.50 -2.02 21.89
N VAL A 127 0.22 -2.16 22.26
CA VAL A 127 -0.28 -3.31 23.04
C VAL A 127 -1.23 -4.15 22.17
N PRO A 128 -0.89 -5.44 21.89
CA PRO A 128 -1.69 -6.32 21.06
C PRO A 128 -2.84 -7.00 21.85
N ASP A 129 -3.67 -6.20 22.48
CA ASP A 129 -4.84 -6.67 23.25
C ASP A 129 -6.02 -5.75 22.97
N ARG A 130 -7.05 -6.26 22.27
CA ARG A 130 -8.22 -5.47 21.88
C ARG A 130 -9.03 -4.94 23.06
N ASN A 131 -8.96 -5.61 24.23
CA ASN A 131 -9.70 -5.20 25.41
C ASN A 131 -8.99 -4.07 26.18
N LYS A 132 -7.66 -3.96 26.04
CA LYS A 132 -6.83 -2.97 26.74
C LYS A 132 -6.39 -1.81 25.84
N ASN A 133 -6.41 -2.02 24.52
CA ASN A 133 -5.92 -1.06 23.54
C ASN A 133 -6.97 -0.78 22.45
N PRO A 134 -7.70 0.33 22.53
CA PRO A 134 -8.72 0.68 21.54
C PRO A 134 -8.14 0.89 20.13
N LYS A 135 -6.84 1.22 19.99
CA LYS A 135 -6.18 1.32 18.68
C LYS A 135 -5.98 -0.05 18.05
N PHE A 136 -5.70 -1.06 18.85
CA PHE A 136 -5.59 -2.44 18.37
C PHE A 136 -6.96 -3.01 18.01
N ALA A 137 -7.99 -2.75 18.85
CA ALA A 137 -9.37 -3.10 18.54
C ALA A 137 -9.80 -2.49 17.20
N HIS A 138 -9.56 -1.17 17.01
CA HIS A 138 -9.88 -0.48 15.77
C HIS A 138 -9.17 -1.10 14.54
N LYS A 139 -7.93 -1.51 14.67
CA LYS A 139 -7.19 -2.19 13.58
C LYS A 139 -7.89 -3.48 13.15
N LEU A 140 -8.24 -4.34 14.09
CA LEU A 140 -8.92 -5.61 13.81
C LEU A 140 -10.32 -5.38 13.22
N ASP A 141 -11.08 -4.43 13.77
CA ASP A 141 -12.41 -4.07 13.28
C ASP A 141 -12.34 -3.48 11.88
N PHE A 142 -11.29 -2.70 11.57
CA PHE A 142 -11.06 -2.12 10.24
C PHE A 142 -10.82 -3.22 9.20
N VAL A 143 -9.94 -4.18 9.45
CA VAL A 143 -9.66 -5.30 8.53
C VAL A 143 -10.88 -6.19 8.36
N THR A 144 -11.64 -6.43 9.45
CA THR A 144 -12.93 -7.14 9.39
C THR A 144 -13.93 -6.42 8.48
N SER A 145 -14.07 -5.10 8.65
CA SER A 145 -14.97 -4.28 7.83
C SER A 145 -14.56 -4.28 6.35
N MET A 146 -13.25 -4.27 6.05
CA MET A 146 -12.74 -4.43 4.69
C MET A 146 -13.20 -5.77 4.09
N ARG A 147 -12.96 -6.88 4.81
CA ARG A 147 -13.38 -8.23 4.38
C ARG A 147 -14.87 -8.28 4.07
N ASP A 148 -15.68 -7.82 5.00
CA ASP A 148 -17.13 -7.91 4.90
C ASP A 148 -17.67 -7.06 3.74
N TRP A 149 -17.11 -5.87 3.56
CA TRP A 149 -17.49 -5.00 2.44
C TRP A 149 -17.09 -5.59 1.08
N PHE A 150 -15.86 -6.07 0.92
CA PHE A 150 -15.46 -6.70 -0.34
C PHE A 150 -16.30 -7.93 -0.68
N ASN A 151 -16.58 -8.78 0.31
CA ASN A 151 -17.40 -9.97 0.11
C ASN A 151 -18.86 -9.63 -0.24
N ALA A 152 -19.40 -8.52 0.25
CA ALA A 152 -20.77 -8.09 -0.04
C ALA A 152 -20.88 -7.29 -1.35
N ALA A 153 -19.88 -6.45 -1.67
CA ALA A 153 -19.97 -5.44 -2.72
C ALA A 153 -19.19 -5.81 -4.00
N ARG A 154 -18.34 -6.83 -3.98
CA ARG A 154 -17.49 -7.22 -5.12
C ARG A 154 -17.51 -8.73 -5.34
N LYS A 155 -17.08 -9.12 -6.56
CA LYS A 155 -17.00 -10.52 -6.99
C LYS A 155 -15.56 -10.88 -7.32
N LYS A 156 -15.23 -12.18 -7.21
CA LYS A 156 -13.92 -12.71 -7.63
C LYS A 156 -13.61 -12.49 -9.13
N SER A 157 -14.63 -12.26 -9.94
CA SER A 157 -14.51 -11.96 -11.38
C SER A 157 -14.24 -10.49 -11.68
N ASP A 158 -14.35 -9.60 -10.70
CA ASP A 158 -14.08 -8.18 -10.91
C ASP A 158 -12.57 -7.96 -11.00
N ARG A 159 -12.14 -6.97 -11.77
CA ARG A 159 -10.72 -6.63 -11.94
C ARG A 159 -10.34 -5.57 -10.92
N ILE A 160 -9.76 -6.01 -9.79
CA ILE A 160 -9.49 -5.14 -8.64
C ILE A 160 -8.04 -5.30 -8.19
N ILE A 161 -7.40 -4.17 -7.91
CA ILE A 161 -6.13 -4.07 -7.17
C ILE A 161 -6.42 -3.48 -5.80
N LEU A 162 -6.03 -4.17 -4.73
CA LEU A 162 -5.98 -3.66 -3.38
C LEU A 162 -4.52 -3.42 -3.03
N CYS A 163 -4.18 -2.20 -2.62
CA CYS A 163 -2.82 -1.87 -2.23
C CYS A 163 -2.78 -0.94 -1.02
N GLY A 164 -1.62 -0.80 -0.43
CA GLY A 164 -1.36 0.15 0.63
C GLY A 164 -0.57 -0.42 1.79
N ASP A 165 -0.43 0.42 2.81
CA ASP A 165 0.13 0.02 4.09
C ASP A 165 -0.97 -0.65 4.93
N LEU A 166 -0.94 -1.98 4.95
CA LEU A 166 -1.90 -2.77 5.72
C LEU A 166 -1.45 -2.96 7.19
N ASN A 167 -0.26 -2.49 7.55
CA ASN A 167 0.29 -2.55 8.90
C ASN A 167 0.33 -3.96 9.52
N ILE A 168 0.22 -5.02 8.70
CA ILE A 168 0.28 -6.43 9.12
C ILE A 168 1.23 -7.18 8.21
N ALA A 169 2.19 -7.87 8.80
CA ALA A 169 3.14 -8.77 8.14
C ALA A 169 2.68 -10.22 8.35
N PRO A 170 2.13 -10.93 7.34
CA PRO A 170 1.49 -12.22 7.56
C PRO A 170 2.47 -13.40 7.68
N GLY A 171 3.52 -13.40 6.85
CA GLY A 171 4.41 -14.56 6.74
C GLY A 171 5.56 -14.58 7.75
N GLU A 172 6.12 -15.77 7.97
CA GLU A 172 7.31 -15.94 8.81
C GLU A 172 8.51 -15.11 8.30
N HIS A 173 8.66 -15.00 6.99
CA HIS A 173 9.74 -14.24 6.33
C HIS A 173 9.32 -12.80 5.96
N ASP A 174 8.15 -12.36 6.41
CA ASP A 174 7.69 -10.96 6.33
C ASP A 174 8.13 -10.13 7.54
N VAL A 175 8.81 -10.76 8.50
CA VAL A 175 9.33 -10.13 9.71
C VAL A 175 10.78 -10.56 9.97
N TRP A 176 11.53 -9.69 10.64
CA TRP A 176 12.93 -9.99 10.96
C TRP A 176 13.12 -11.17 11.92
N SER A 177 12.12 -11.44 12.79
CA SER A 177 12.10 -12.56 13.73
C SER A 177 10.67 -13.00 14.03
N HIS A 178 10.24 -14.13 13.47
CA HIS A 178 8.89 -14.65 13.63
C HIS A 178 8.54 -14.88 15.11
N SER A 179 9.37 -15.63 15.82
CA SER A 179 9.12 -15.99 17.23
C SER A 179 9.00 -14.80 18.17
N TYR A 180 9.75 -13.73 17.91
CA TYR A 180 9.66 -12.48 18.66
C TYR A 180 8.43 -11.68 18.28
N MET A 181 8.20 -11.51 16.97
CA MET A 181 7.16 -10.64 16.43
C MET A 181 5.74 -11.17 16.63
N GLN A 182 5.53 -12.47 16.85
CA GLN A 182 4.22 -13.03 17.21
C GLN A 182 3.59 -12.40 18.48
N LYS A 183 4.38 -11.72 19.30
CA LYS A 183 3.95 -11.02 20.52
C LYS A 183 3.85 -9.52 20.35
N ILE A 184 4.14 -9.02 19.17
CA ILE A 184 4.25 -7.60 18.85
C ILE A 184 3.20 -7.24 17.79
N VAL A 185 2.57 -6.07 17.95
CA VAL A 185 1.63 -5.51 16.96
C VAL A 185 2.27 -5.52 15.56
N SER A 186 1.47 -5.81 14.55
CA SER A 186 1.78 -6.03 13.14
C SER A 186 2.18 -7.46 12.74
N HIS A 187 2.28 -8.41 13.69
CA HIS A 187 2.52 -9.82 13.37
C HIS A 187 1.92 -10.79 14.41
N THR A 188 0.96 -10.35 15.20
CA THR A 188 0.29 -11.27 16.14
C THR A 188 -0.58 -12.27 15.38
N PRO A 189 -0.78 -13.49 15.91
CA PRO A 189 -1.63 -14.51 15.26
C PRO A 189 -3.02 -13.99 14.90
N ILE A 190 -3.65 -13.20 15.77
CA ILE A 190 -4.98 -12.63 15.50
C ILE A 190 -4.97 -11.61 14.35
N GLU A 191 -3.92 -10.81 14.19
CA GLU A 191 -3.79 -9.88 13.06
C GLU A 191 -3.61 -10.65 11.75
N VAL A 192 -2.77 -11.68 11.77
CA VAL A 192 -2.53 -12.56 10.61
C VAL A 192 -3.83 -13.25 10.19
N GLU A 193 -4.57 -13.83 11.14
CA GLU A 193 -5.86 -14.47 10.89
C GLU A 193 -6.87 -13.51 10.21
N HIS A 194 -6.97 -12.27 10.70
CA HIS A 194 -7.86 -11.27 10.10
C HIS A 194 -7.43 -10.90 8.67
N LEU A 195 -6.13 -10.77 8.42
CA LEU A 195 -5.60 -10.46 7.10
C LEU A 195 -5.79 -11.63 6.12
N GLU A 196 -5.56 -12.85 6.55
CA GLU A 196 -5.80 -14.07 5.75
C GLU A 196 -7.28 -14.27 5.43
N ALA A 197 -8.17 -13.96 6.39
CA ALA A 197 -9.62 -13.97 6.16
C ALA A 197 -10.05 -12.93 5.10
N LEU A 198 -9.46 -11.74 5.08
CA LEU A 198 -9.66 -10.75 4.02
C LEU A 198 -9.13 -11.28 2.68
N GLN A 199 -7.91 -11.84 2.67
CA GLN A 199 -7.27 -12.35 1.45
C GLN A 199 -8.06 -13.51 0.82
N SER A 200 -8.59 -14.41 1.62
CA SER A 200 -9.37 -15.55 1.13
C SER A 200 -10.73 -15.17 0.56
N GLY A 201 -11.32 -14.05 0.97
CA GLY A 201 -12.68 -13.63 0.58
C GLY A 201 -12.90 -13.55 -0.92
N LEU A 202 -12.06 -12.84 -1.64
CA LEU A 202 -12.10 -12.74 -3.11
C LEU A 202 -10.99 -13.56 -3.80
N ASN A 203 -10.33 -14.49 -3.12
CA ASN A 203 -9.18 -15.25 -3.62
C ASN A 203 -8.04 -14.33 -4.10
N TRP A 204 -7.72 -13.30 -3.31
CA TRP A 204 -6.68 -12.36 -3.65
C TRP A 204 -5.33 -13.05 -3.84
N THR A 205 -4.65 -12.70 -4.91
CA THR A 205 -3.25 -13.07 -5.13
C THR A 205 -2.37 -11.92 -4.61
N ASP A 206 -1.47 -12.22 -3.68
CA ASP A 206 -0.40 -11.29 -3.31
C ASP A 206 0.56 -11.17 -4.50
N ALA A 207 0.52 -10.01 -5.15
CA ALA A 207 1.23 -9.77 -6.40
C ALA A 207 2.75 -9.76 -6.22
N VAL A 208 3.25 -9.39 -5.02
CA VAL A 208 4.68 -9.42 -4.73
C VAL A 208 5.13 -10.85 -4.42
N ARG A 209 4.41 -11.56 -3.55
CA ARG A 209 4.69 -12.96 -3.22
C ARG A 209 4.46 -13.92 -4.38
N HIS A 210 3.76 -13.48 -5.43
CA HIS A 210 3.69 -14.23 -6.69
C HIS A 210 5.08 -14.39 -7.36
N PHE A 211 5.98 -13.41 -7.19
CA PHE A 211 7.34 -13.42 -7.75
C PHE A 211 8.42 -13.76 -6.72
N VAL A 212 8.18 -13.44 -5.45
CA VAL A 212 9.15 -13.67 -4.37
C VAL A 212 8.70 -14.87 -3.53
N PRO A 213 9.47 -15.97 -3.50
CA PRO A 213 9.15 -17.16 -2.72
C PRO A 213 8.87 -16.85 -1.23
N SER A 214 7.96 -17.62 -0.62
CA SER A 214 7.53 -17.38 0.75
C SER A 214 8.61 -17.64 1.80
N ASP A 215 9.65 -18.40 1.47
CA ASP A 215 10.83 -18.69 2.30
C ASP A 215 11.93 -17.61 2.22
N GLN A 216 11.76 -16.59 1.37
CA GLN A 216 12.67 -15.46 1.28
C GLN A 216 12.18 -14.28 2.11
N LYS A 217 13.11 -13.65 2.84
CA LYS A 217 12.81 -12.40 3.57
C LYS A 217 12.41 -11.29 2.62
N LEU A 218 11.33 -10.61 2.98
CA LEU A 218 10.77 -9.53 2.19
C LEU A 218 10.26 -8.45 3.14
N PHE A 219 10.82 -7.24 3.05
CA PHE A 219 10.46 -6.13 3.92
C PHE A 219 10.19 -4.87 3.11
N SER A 220 9.26 -4.04 3.62
CA SER A 220 8.95 -2.73 3.05
C SER A 220 9.11 -1.59 4.05
N TRP A 221 9.35 -1.91 5.32
CA TRP A 221 9.46 -0.96 6.41
C TRP A 221 10.62 -1.27 7.35
N TRP A 222 11.34 -0.23 7.81
CA TRP A 222 12.38 -0.29 8.85
C TRP A 222 12.28 0.91 9.76
N SER A 223 12.27 0.68 11.07
CA SER A 223 12.16 1.74 12.07
C SER A 223 13.24 2.81 11.93
N TYR A 224 12.85 4.10 12.02
CA TYR A 224 13.81 5.21 12.14
C TYR A 224 14.73 5.12 13.38
N ARG A 225 14.34 4.34 14.40
CA ARG A 225 15.15 4.15 15.61
C ARG A 225 16.39 3.30 15.36
N SER A 226 16.46 2.57 14.26
CA SER A 226 17.65 1.84 13.86
C SER A 226 18.65 2.80 13.22
N GLN A 227 19.77 3.06 13.91
CA GLN A 227 20.82 3.94 13.38
C GLN A 227 21.46 3.37 12.11
N ASP A 228 21.70 2.05 12.10
CA ASP A 228 22.11 1.30 10.92
C ASP A 228 21.04 0.26 10.60
N TRP A 229 20.08 0.68 9.78
CA TRP A 229 18.96 -0.16 9.39
C TRP A 229 19.39 -1.32 8.47
N ARG A 230 20.42 -1.12 7.64
CA ARG A 230 20.95 -2.16 6.75
C ARG A 230 21.64 -3.28 7.54
N LEU A 231 22.51 -2.93 8.49
CA LEU A 231 23.21 -3.90 9.32
C LEU A 231 22.26 -4.68 10.23
N SER A 232 21.35 -3.99 10.89
CA SER A 232 20.38 -4.63 11.78
C SER A 232 19.32 -5.43 11.03
N ASN A 233 18.93 -4.96 9.86
CA ASN A 233 17.90 -5.49 8.95
C ASN A 233 16.61 -5.98 9.68
N ARG A 234 16.18 -5.22 10.71
CA ARG A 234 14.96 -5.51 11.46
C ARG A 234 13.75 -4.91 10.76
N GLY A 235 13.46 -5.44 9.56
CA GLY A 235 12.36 -4.98 8.72
C GLY A 235 11.08 -5.76 8.92
N LEU A 236 9.98 -5.19 8.42
CA LEU A 236 8.66 -5.78 8.32
C LEU A 236 8.10 -5.55 6.91
N ARG A 237 7.30 -6.47 6.40
CA ARG A 237 6.51 -6.25 5.19
C ARG A 237 5.11 -5.75 5.58
N LEU A 238 4.90 -4.46 5.53
CA LEU A 238 3.65 -3.80 5.90
C LEU A 238 2.85 -3.32 4.69
N ASP A 239 3.54 -3.08 3.57
CA ASP A 239 2.97 -2.58 2.33
C ASP A 239 2.67 -3.76 1.40
N HIS A 240 1.44 -3.83 0.94
CA HIS A 240 0.92 -4.94 0.17
C HIS A 240 0.33 -4.48 -1.15
N MET A 241 0.32 -5.39 -2.12
CA MET A 241 -0.41 -5.22 -3.37
C MET A 241 -1.02 -6.56 -3.76
N TRP A 242 -2.34 -6.62 -3.77
CA TRP A 242 -3.09 -7.82 -4.08
C TRP A 242 -3.96 -7.61 -5.30
N VAL A 243 -4.15 -8.65 -6.07
CA VAL A 243 -4.98 -8.63 -7.27
C VAL A 243 -6.03 -9.74 -7.20
N THR A 244 -7.21 -9.47 -7.75
CA THR A 244 -8.24 -10.50 -7.94
C THR A 244 -7.84 -11.50 -9.03
N PRO A 245 -8.45 -12.71 -9.07
CA PRO A 245 -8.08 -13.77 -10.01
C PRO A 245 -7.95 -13.36 -11.47
N PRO A 246 -8.83 -12.51 -12.06
CA PRO A 246 -8.70 -12.11 -13.47
C PRO A 246 -7.40 -11.33 -13.79
N LEU A 247 -6.79 -10.68 -12.79
CA LEU A 247 -5.56 -9.92 -12.97
C LEU A 247 -4.29 -10.75 -12.74
N LYS A 248 -4.40 -11.93 -12.13
CA LYS A 248 -3.24 -12.77 -11.85
C LYS A 248 -2.43 -13.13 -13.11
N PRO A 249 -3.07 -13.52 -14.24
CA PRO A 249 -2.32 -13.80 -15.47
C PRO A 249 -1.66 -12.56 -16.11
N ALA A 250 -2.12 -11.36 -15.74
CA ALA A 250 -1.59 -10.11 -16.25
C ALA A 250 -0.34 -9.63 -15.48
N LEU A 251 0.00 -10.24 -14.34
CA LEU A 251 1.16 -9.88 -13.54
C LEU A 251 2.46 -10.13 -14.34
N VAL A 252 3.30 -9.11 -14.44
CA VAL A 252 4.58 -9.15 -15.17
C VAL A 252 5.76 -9.18 -14.22
N SER A 253 5.74 -8.33 -13.20
CA SER A 253 6.83 -8.19 -12.23
C SER A 253 6.38 -7.45 -10.98
N ALA A 254 7.16 -7.60 -9.92
CA ALA A 254 7.04 -6.83 -8.70
C ALA A 254 8.42 -6.43 -8.19
N SER A 255 8.51 -5.29 -7.51
CA SER A 255 9.75 -4.82 -6.89
C SER A 255 9.51 -4.06 -5.61
N HIS A 256 10.45 -4.16 -4.67
CA HIS A 256 10.62 -3.28 -3.53
C HIS A 256 11.85 -2.40 -3.80
N LEU A 257 11.66 -1.09 -3.87
CA LEU A 257 12.79 -0.17 -4.09
C LEU A 257 13.51 0.09 -2.76
N VAL A 258 14.22 -0.93 -2.27
CA VAL A 258 14.87 -0.93 -0.94
C VAL A 258 15.84 0.23 -0.77
N ASP A 259 16.56 0.61 -1.84
CA ASP A 259 17.52 1.71 -1.81
C ASP A 259 16.87 3.08 -1.55
N ALA A 260 15.56 3.21 -1.76
CA ALA A 260 14.83 4.42 -1.36
C ALA A 260 14.90 4.68 0.15
N ARG A 261 15.20 3.67 0.98
CA ARG A 261 15.38 3.82 2.41
C ARG A 261 16.65 4.61 2.78
N ASP A 262 17.59 4.77 1.87
CA ASP A 262 18.80 5.60 2.05
C ASP A 262 18.68 6.99 1.41
N TRP A 263 17.57 7.30 0.78
CA TRP A 263 17.37 8.63 0.19
C TRP A 263 17.32 9.71 1.28
N PRO A 264 17.75 10.95 0.98
CA PRO A 264 17.74 12.05 1.94
C PRO A 264 16.32 12.30 2.51
N ARG A 265 16.18 12.34 3.83
CA ARG A 265 14.89 12.53 4.51
C ARG A 265 13.81 11.50 4.11
N THR A 266 14.22 10.29 3.86
CA THR A 266 13.35 9.22 3.38
C THR A 266 12.17 8.91 4.31
N SER A 267 11.21 8.15 3.81
CA SER A 267 10.21 7.46 4.63
C SER A 267 10.84 6.26 5.34
N ASP A 268 10.23 5.79 6.42
CA ASP A 268 10.54 4.50 7.03
C ASP A 268 10.00 3.32 6.21
N HIS A 269 9.13 3.59 5.22
CA HIS A 269 8.70 2.65 4.19
C HIS A 269 9.44 2.89 2.87
N VAL A 270 9.51 1.85 2.05
CA VAL A 270 10.03 1.92 0.67
C VAL A 270 8.91 1.73 -0.35
N PRO A 271 9.03 2.28 -1.57
CA PRO A 271 8.06 2.04 -2.64
C PRO A 271 7.98 0.55 -2.99
N VAL A 272 6.74 0.07 -3.14
CA VAL A 272 6.43 -1.28 -3.62
C VAL A 272 5.69 -1.15 -4.94
N SER A 273 6.23 -1.75 -6.00
CA SER A 273 5.72 -1.59 -7.36
C SER A 273 5.32 -2.93 -7.97
N VAL A 274 4.26 -2.91 -8.76
CA VAL A 274 3.83 -4.07 -9.57
C VAL A 274 3.51 -3.58 -10.98
N ALA A 275 3.90 -4.37 -11.98
CA ALA A 275 3.56 -4.15 -13.37
C ALA A 275 2.59 -5.23 -13.86
N LEU A 276 1.61 -4.81 -14.66
CA LEU A 276 0.60 -5.65 -15.28
C LEU A 276 0.50 -5.34 -16.78
N ASN A 277 0.23 -6.35 -17.60
CA ASN A 277 -0.21 -6.20 -18.98
C ASN A 277 -1.76 -6.23 -19.00
N LEU A 278 -2.39 -5.08 -19.36
CA LEU A 278 -3.84 -4.89 -19.25
C LEU A 278 -4.51 -4.70 -20.59
#